data_4cb5228979ca86ef3a5a0540c62b27f8
#
_entry.id   4cb5228979ca86ef3a5a0540c62b27f8
#
_cell.length_a   1.000
_cell.length_b   1.000
_cell.length_c   1.000
_cell.angle_alpha   90.00
_cell.angle_beta   90.00
_cell.angle_gamma   90.00
#
_symmetry.space_group_name_H-M   'P 1'
#
loop_
_entity.id
_entity.type
_entity.pdbx_description
1 polymer ?
#
loop_
_entity_poly.entity_id
_entity_poly.type
_entity_poly.pdbx_seq_one_letter_code
_entity_poly.pdbx_strand_id
1 'polypeptide(L)'
;MTASKKSVFETLNAIDCTAHVEKKNGLSYLSWAWAWAELKKHYPNATYTVYENEQGWNYFTDGHTCWVKTGVTVEGLEHIEYLPIMDFKNKSIKADLVTSFDVNKAIQRSLTKAVARHGLGLYIYAGEDLPEAVQEEKQASITALNKAVCDYAKRKNITIDEARKYAMSIPAWQEGYAAVAEALNKED
;
A
#
# COMPACT_ATOMS: atom_id res chain seq x y z
N MET A 1 -39.60 12.18 -0.24
CA MET A 1 -38.35 11.97 -0.98
C MET A 1 -37.56 10.90 -0.24
N THR A 2 -37.55 9.65 -0.71
CA THR A 2 -36.76 8.58 -0.13
C THR A 2 -35.30 8.85 -0.45
N ALA A 3 -34.47 9.10 0.55
CA ALA A 3 -33.02 9.19 0.36
C ALA A 3 -32.55 7.88 -0.31
N SER A 4 -31.91 7.99 -1.47
CA SER A 4 -31.31 6.83 -2.15
C SER A 4 -30.32 6.17 -1.20
N LYS A 5 -30.47 4.87 -0.95
CA LYS A 5 -29.50 4.10 -0.15
C LYS A 5 -28.13 4.18 -0.83
N LYS A 6 -27.11 4.65 -0.12
CA LYS A 6 -25.73 4.68 -0.63
C LYS A 6 -25.30 3.26 -1.01
N SER A 7 -24.57 3.13 -2.09
CA SER A 7 -23.95 1.88 -2.49
C SER A 7 -22.87 1.43 -1.49
N VAL A 8 -22.48 0.16 -1.56
CA VAL A 8 -21.36 -0.40 -0.77
C VAL A 8 -20.10 0.46 -0.96
N PHE A 9 -19.81 0.75 -2.24
CA PHE A 9 -18.62 1.53 -2.60
C PHE A 9 -18.67 2.96 -2.01
N GLU A 10 -19.78 3.68 -2.19
CA GLU A 10 -19.93 5.04 -1.65
C GLU A 10 -19.81 5.08 -0.12
N THR A 11 -20.34 4.07 0.54
CA THR A 11 -20.29 3.96 2.01
C THR A 11 -18.86 3.75 2.49
N LEU A 12 -18.13 2.79 1.90
CA LEU A 12 -16.79 2.42 2.32
C LEU A 12 -15.73 3.43 1.86
N ASN A 13 -15.91 4.03 0.67
CA ASN A 13 -14.96 5.02 0.13
C ASN A 13 -15.01 6.36 0.88
N ALA A 14 -16.07 6.62 1.63
CA ALA A 14 -16.18 7.82 2.47
C ALA A 14 -15.41 7.70 3.80
N ILE A 15 -14.89 6.52 4.14
CA ILE A 15 -14.18 6.28 5.39
C ILE A 15 -12.72 6.72 5.27
N ASP A 16 -12.28 7.58 6.18
CA ASP A 16 -10.87 7.98 6.26
C ASP A 16 -10.04 6.89 6.93
N CYS A 17 -9.11 6.30 6.16
CA CYS A 17 -8.21 5.25 6.62
C CYS A 17 -6.83 5.79 7.04
N THR A 18 -6.58 7.09 6.95
CA THR A 18 -5.25 7.71 7.07
C THR A 18 -4.53 7.34 8.37
N ALA A 19 -5.26 7.30 9.49
CA ALA A 19 -4.71 6.97 10.80
C ALA A 19 -4.29 5.48 10.95
N HIS A 20 -4.70 4.62 10.01
CA HIS A 20 -4.46 3.17 10.05
C HIS A 20 -3.55 2.67 8.93
N VAL A 21 -2.93 3.62 8.20
CA VAL A 21 -1.98 3.35 7.13
C VAL A 21 -0.56 3.36 7.67
N GLU A 22 0.14 2.27 7.49
CA GLU A 22 1.58 2.16 7.75
C GLU A 22 2.36 2.32 6.45
N LYS A 23 3.44 3.09 6.48
CA LYS A 23 4.38 3.21 5.36
C LYS A 23 5.59 2.32 5.62
N LYS A 24 5.88 1.41 4.69
CA LYS A 24 7.05 0.52 4.76
C LYS A 24 7.65 0.34 3.37
N ASN A 25 8.93 0.58 3.22
CA ASN A 25 9.67 0.45 1.96
C ASN A 25 9.01 1.19 0.78
N GLY A 26 8.53 2.41 1.01
CA GLY A 26 7.89 3.23 -0.03
C GLY A 26 6.45 2.86 -0.38
N LEU A 27 5.93 1.74 0.15
CA LEU A 27 4.54 1.33 -0.02
C LEU A 27 3.69 1.66 1.20
N SER A 28 2.41 1.87 0.95
CA SER A 28 1.40 2.07 1.98
C SER A 28 0.69 0.76 2.27
N TYR A 29 0.52 0.44 3.54
CA TYR A 29 -0.17 -0.76 4.00
C TYR A 29 -1.31 -0.36 4.91
N LEU A 30 -2.51 -0.78 4.58
CA LEU A 30 -3.63 -0.71 5.50
C LEU A 30 -3.60 -1.94 6.41
N SER A 31 -3.76 -1.75 7.73
CA SER A 31 -3.85 -2.85 8.67
C SER A 31 -5.01 -3.80 8.28
N TRP A 32 -4.70 -5.06 7.99
CA TRP A 32 -5.70 -6.05 7.60
C TRP A 32 -6.78 -6.26 8.66
N ALA A 33 -6.38 -6.26 9.94
CA ALA A 33 -7.28 -6.46 11.06
C ALA A 33 -8.25 -5.28 11.20
N TRP A 34 -7.75 -4.06 11.04
CA TRP A 34 -8.58 -2.88 11.06
C TRP A 34 -9.53 -2.84 9.85
N ALA A 35 -9.01 -3.10 8.65
CA ALA A 35 -9.82 -3.09 7.43
C ALA A 35 -10.98 -4.10 7.50
N TRP A 36 -10.69 -5.30 8.00
CA TRP A 36 -11.71 -6.33 8.19
C TRP A 36 -12.74 -5.93 9.25
N ALA A 37 -12.29 -5.42 10.41
CA ALA A 37 -13.18 -4.96 11.47
C ALA A 37 -14.08 -3.81 11.01
N GLU A 38 -13.52 -2.84 10.27
CA GLU A 38 -14.27 -1.72 9.74
C GLU A 38 -15.30 -2.17 8.70
N LEU A 39 -14.93 -3.06 7.77
CA LEU A 39 -15.86 -3.68 6.84
C LEU A 39 -17.04 -4.34 7.58
N LYS A 40 -16.75 -5.14 8.61
CA LYS A 40 -17.75 -5.87 9.39
C LYS A 40 -18.68 -4.98 10.21
N LYS A 41 -18.25 -3.78 10.61
CA LYS A 41 -19.12 -2.78 11.26
C LYS A 41 -20.23 -2.30 10.33
N HIS A 42 -19.89 -2.07 9.06
CA HIS A 42 -20.83 -1.58 8.05
C HIS A 42 -21.61 -2.71 7.38
N TYR A 43 -20.98 -3.85 7.18
CA TYR A 43 -21.52 -5.04 6.49
C TYR A 43 -21.27 -6.31 7.31
N PRO A 44 -22.06 -6.56 8.37
CA PRO A 44 -21.87 -7.69 9.28
C PRO A 44 -21.85 -9.06 8.60
N ASN A 45 -22.54 -9.19 7.47
CA ASN A 45 -22.65 -10.43 6.70
C ASN A 45 -21.54 -10.58 5.63
N ALA A 46 -20.57 -9.65 5.55
CA ALA A 46 -19.45 -9.80 4.65
C ALA A 46 -18.66 -11.07 4.99
N THR A 47 -18.23 -11.78 3.97
CA THR A 47 -17.43 -13.02 4.07
C THR A 47 -16.17 -12.90 3.23
N TYR A 48 -15.21 -13.80 3.47
CA TYR A 48 -14.04 -13.92 2.62
C TYR A 48 -13.81 -15.37 2.22
N THR A 49 -13.09 -15.55 1.12
CA THR A 49 -12.66 -16.87 0.60
C THR A 49 -11.15 -16.81 0.38
N VAL A 50 -10.45 -17.85 0.83
CA VAL A 50 -9.09 -18.15 0.40
C VAL A 50 -9.21 -19.33 -0.55
N TYR A 51 -8.84 -19.12 -1.81
CA TYR A 51 -8.95 -20.15 -2.84
C TYR A 51 -7.79 -21.13 -2.75
N GLU A 52 -8.10 -22.40 -2.98
CA GLU A 52 -7.14 -23.49 -3.01
C GLU A 52 -6.91 -23.96 -4.46
N ASN A 53 -5.73 -24.47 -4.73
CA ASN A 53 -5.41 -25.12 -5.99
C ASN A 53 -5.94 -26.60 -6.01
N GLU A 54 -5.70 -27.32 -7.09
CA GLU A 54 -6.16 -28.72 -7.24
C GLU A 54 -5.62 -29.67 -6.19
N GLN A 55 -4.49 -29.35 -5.54
CA GLN A 55 -3.88 -30.13 -4.45
C GLN A 55 -4.41 -29.73 -3.07
N GLY A 56 -5.32 -28.76 -2.97
CA GLY A 56 -5.82 -28.23 -1.70
C GLY A 56 -4.86 -27.27 -0.99
N TRP A 57 -3.87 -26.70 -1.73
CA TRP A 57 -2.99 -25.68 -1.18
C TRP A 57 -3.57 -24.28 -1.41
N ASN A 58 -3.38 -23.41 -0.44
CA ASN A 58 -3.88 -22.03 -0.46
C ASN A 58 -2.97 -21.06 -1.23
N TYR A 59 -2.18 -21.53 -2.18
CA TYR A 59 -1.40 -20.77 -3.14
C TYR A 59 -1.33 -21.49 -4.49
N PHE A 60 -0.93 -20.73 -5.51
CA PHE A 60 -0.80 -21.18 -6.90
C PHE A 60 0.64 -20.95 -7.35
N THR A 61 1.09 -21.69 -8.37
CA THR A 61 2.43 -21.54 -8.91
C THR A 61 2.45 -21.82 -10.42
N ASP A 62 3.37 -21.15 -11.12
CA ASP A 62 3.75 -21.42 -12.52
C ASP A 62 5.05 -22.27 -12.61
N GLY A 63 5.53 -22.77 -11.47
CA GLY A 63 6.80 -23.48 -11.35
C GLY A 63 8.02 -22.57 -11.13
N HIS A 64 7.87 -21.24 -11.29
CA HIS A 64 8.93 -20.25 -11.08
C HIS A 64 8.67 -19.36 -9.88
N THR A 65 7.43 -18.89 -9.76
CA THR A 65 6.96 -18.03 -8.68
C THR A 65 5.63 -18.53 -8.14
N CYS A 66 5.15 -17.90 -7.07
CA CYS A 66 3.86 -18.25 -6.46
C CYS A 66 3.01 -17.00 -6.22
N TRP A 67 1.68 -17.22 -6.19
CA TRP A 67 0.69 -16.19 -5.85
C TRP A 67 -0.44 -16.78 -5.03
N VAL A 68 -1.19 -15.93 -4.35
CA VAL A 68 -2.43 -16.28 -3.68
C VAL A 68 -3.62 -15.73 -4.45
N LYS A 69 -4.77 -16.37 -4.28
CA LYS A 69 -6.07 -15.90 -4.79
C LYS A 69 -7.03 -15.81 -3.63
N THR A 70 -7.61 -14.64 -3.41
CA THR A 70 -8.60 -14.42 -2.35
C THR A 70 -9.81 -13.69 -2.88
N GLY A 71 -10.93 -13.77 -2.17
CA GLY A 71 -12.15 -13.05 -2.48
C GLY A 71 -12.77 -12.46 -1.22
N VAL A 72 -13.44 -11.31 -1.36
CA VAL A 72 -14.28 -10.74 -0.32
C VAL A 72 -15.66 -10.47 -0.90
N THR A 73 -16.69 -10.99 -0.24
CA THR A 73 -18.09 -10.85 -0.67
C THR A 73 -18.82 -9.90 0.26
N VAL A 74 -19.44 -8.87 -0.32
CA VAL A 74 -20.27 -7.89 0.37
C VAL A 74 -21.61 -7.74 -0.36
N GLU A 75 -22.72 -7.93 0.34
CA GLU A 75 -24.08 -7.86 -0.23
C GLU A 75 -24.23 -8.71 -1.54
N GLY A 76 -23.58 -9.89 -1.58
CA GLY A 76 -23.66 -10.82 -2.69
C GLY A 76 -22.69 -10.54 -3.86
N LEU A 77 -21.96 -9.43 -3.85
CA LEU A 77 -20.89 -9.14 -4.81
C LEU A 77 -19.55 -9.59 -4.25
N GLU A 78 -18.84 -10.44 -4.99
CA GLU A 78 -17.48 -10.84 -4.66
C GLU A 78 -16.47 -10.06 -5.50
N HIS A 79 -15.47 -9.49 -4.83
CA HIS A 79 -14.25 -8.99 -5.48
C HIS A 79 -13.09 -9.92 -5.19
N ILE A 80 -12.51 -10.45 -6.27
CA ILE A 80 -11.37 -11.36 -6.24
C ILE A 80 -10.08 -10.55 -6.44
N GLU A 81 -9.05 -10.93 -5.66
CA GLU A 81 -7.71 -10.37 -5.77
C GLU A 81 -6.69 -11.49 -5.94
N TYR A 82 -5.69 -11.24 -6.79
CA TYR A 82 -4.52 -12.09 -6.97
C TYR A 82 -3.29 -11.30 -6.50
N LEU A 83 -2.47 -11.91 -5.64
CA LEU A 83 -1.29 -11.24 -5.13
C LEU A 83 -0.06 -12.15 -5.23
N PRO A 84 1.02 -11.73 -5.91
CA PRO A 84 2.28 -12.46 -5.89
C PRO A 84 2.82 -12.62 -4.47
N ILE A 85 3.47 -13.74 -4.19
CA ILE A 85 4.20 -13.93 -2.94
C ILE A 85 5.56 -13.26 -3.09
N MET A 86 5.82 -12.23 -2.26
CA MET A 86 6.92 -11.31 -2.43
C MET A 86 7.78 -11.21 -1.16
N ASP A 87 9.07 -10.93 -1.38
CA ASP A 87 10.03 -10.60 -0.34
C ASP A 87 9.80 -9.18 0.24
N PHE A 88 10.68 -8.76 1.14
CA PHE A 88 10.63 -7.42 1.76
C PHE A 88 10.94 -6.27 0.80
N LYS A 89 11.49 -6.57 -0.39
CA LYS A 89 11.74 -5.59 -1.47
C LYS A 89 10.62 -5.59 -2.52
N ASN A 90 9.51 -6.29 -2.26
CA ASN A 90 8.36 -6.49 -3.17
C ASN A 90 8.74 -7.21 -4.48
N LYS A 91 9.80 -8.04 -4.47
CA LYS A 91 10.14 -8.92 -5.58
C LYS A 91 9.55 -10.30 -5.34
N SER A 92 9.03 -10.93 -6.39
CA SER A 92 8.50 -12.29 -6.31
C SER A 92 9.54 -13.27 -5.78
N ILE A 93 9.15 -14.09 -4.81
CA ILE A 93 9.99 -15.16 -4.26
C ILE A 93 9.95 -16.35 -5.23
N LYS A 94 11.10 -17.01 -5.45
CA LYS A 94 11.15 -18.24 -6.24
C LYS A 94 10.33 -19.35 -5.58
N ALA A 95 9.68 -20.17 -6.38
CA ALA A 95 8.73 -21.19 -5.90
C ALA A 95 9.33 -22.16 -4.87
N ASP A 96 10.59 -22.54 -5.05
CA ASP A 96 11.35 -23.43 -4.17
C ASP A 96 11.75 -22.79 -2.82
N LEU A 97 11.63 -21.48 -2.69
CA LEU A 97 11.96 -20.70 -1.49
C LEU A 97 10.73 -20.19 -0.73
N VAL A 98 9.53 -20.38 -1.27
CA VAL A 98 8.30 -19.91 -0.64
C VAL A 98 7.98 -20.73 0.60
N THR A 99 7.74 -20.05 1.72
CA THR A 99 7.35 -20.66 2.98
C THR A 99 5.87 -20.42 3.29
N SER A 100 5.30 -21.22 4.19
CA SER A 100 3.92 -20.99 4.67
C SER A 100 3.73 -19.64 5.35
N PHE A 101 4.79 -19.06 5.92
CA PHE A 101 4.78 -17.71 6.48
C PHE A 101 4.59 -16.66 5.40
N ASP A 102 5.29 -16.81 4.25
CA ASP A 102 5.16 -15.89 3.11
C ASP A 102 3.79 -16.00 2.46
N VAL A 103 3.26 -17.22 2.34
CA VAL A 103 1.89 -17.47 1.87
C VAL A 103 0.88 -16.77 2.78
N ASN A 104 0.95 -16.95 4.09
CA ASN A 104 0.04 -16.30 5.03
C ASN A 104 0.11 -14.77 4.96
N LYS A 105 1.30 -14.19 4.86
CA LYS A 105 1.47 -12.74 4.65
C LYS A 105 0.79 -12.26 3.37
N ALA A 106 0.97 -13.00 2.27
CA ALA A 106 0.37 -12.67 0.98
C ALA A 106 -1.17 -12.76 1.05
N ILE A 107 -1.73 -13.77 1.73
CA ILE A 107 -3.18 -13.92 1.94
C ILE A 107 -3.74 -12.67 2.65
N GLN A 108 -3.14 -12.23 3.76
CA GLN A 108 -3.64 -11.07 4.51
C GLN A 108 -3.60 -9.79 3.67
N ARG A 109 -2.54 -9.57 2.90
CA ARG A 109 -2.43 -8.43 1.97
C ARG A 109 -3.45 -8.51 0.84
N SER A 110 -3.63 -9.69 0.26
CA SER A 110 -4.60 -9.95 -0.81
C SER A 110 -6.03 -9.67 -0.35
N LEU A 111 -6.41 -10.16 0.84
CA LEU A 111 -7.73 -9.89 1.44
C LEU A 111 -7.95 -8.38 1.67
N THR A 112 -6.92 -7.66 2.14
CA THR A 112 -7.03 -6.20 2.33
C THR A 112 -7.26 -5.47 1.00
N LYS A 113 -6.60 -5.88 -0.07
CA LYS A 113 -6.83 -5.33 -1.42
C LYS A 113 -8.22 -5.70 -1.96
N ALA A 114 -8.70 -6.91 -1.70
CA ALA A 114 -10.06 -7.30 -2.06
C ALA A 114 -11.13 -6.46 -1.33
N VAL A 115 -10.90 -6.13 -0.03
CA VAL A 115 -11.72 -5.16 0.71
C VAL A 115 -11.66 -3.77 0.08
N ALA A 116 -10.48 -3.33 -0.34
CA ALA A 116 -10.31 -2.02 -0.97
C ALA A 116 -11.08 -1.88 -2.29
N ARG A 117 -11.25 -2.98 -3.06
CA ARG A 117 -12.09 -2.98 -4.26
C ARG A 117 -13.57 -2.68 -3.97
N HIS A 118 -14.04 -2.94 -2.76
CA HIS A 118 -15.36 -2.50 -2.29
C HIS A 118 -15.42 -1.03 -1.88
N GLY A 119 -14.28 -0.32 -1.88
CA GLY A 119 -14.18 1.13 -1.60
C GLY A 119 -13.29 1.50 -0.41
N LEU A 120 -13.11 0.61 0.58
CA LEU A 120 -12.40 0.94 1.82
C LEU A 120 -10.90 1.18 1.58
N GLY A 121 -10.49 2.44 1.64
CA GLY A 121 -9.08 2.81 1.49
C GLY A 121 -8.49 2.56 0.10
N LEU A 122 -9.30 2.51 -0.95
CA LEU A 122 -8.85 2.25 -2.32
C LEU A 122 -7.75 3.24 -2.77
N TYR A 123 -7.85 4.49 -2.34
CA TYR A 123 -6.87 5.54 -2.65
C TYR A 123 -5.45 5.25 -2.13
N ILE A 124 -5.30 4.37 -1.14
CA ILE A 124 -4.01 3.98 -0.55
C ILE A 124 -3.16 3.24 -1.59
N TYR A 125 -3.81 2.51 -2.49
CA TYR A 125 -3.18 1.69 -3.53
C TYR A 125 -3.01 2.45 -4.86
N ALA A 126 -3.44 3.70 -4.94
CA ALA A 126 -3.24 4.52 -6.13
C ALA A 126 -1.73 4.67 -6.43
N GLY A 127 -1.33 4.25 -7.64
CA GLY A 127 0.05 4.30 -8.10
C GLY A 127 0.91 3.07 -7.77
N GLU A 128 0.36 2.00 -7.17
CA GLU A 128 1.10 0.73 -7.01
C GLU A 128 1.41 0.04 -8.36
N ASP A 129 0.57 0.28 -9.38
CA ASP A 129 0.72 -0.31 -10.71
C ASP A 129 1.55 0.55 -11.68
N LEU A 130 2.29 1.54 -11.16
CA LEU A 130 3.20 2.34 -11.99
C LEU A 130 4.34 1.45 -12.51
N PRO A 131 4.81 1.68 -13.76
CA PRO A 131 5.95 0.98 -14.31
C PRO A 131 7.15 1.01 -13.34
N GLU A 132 7.90 -0.09 -13.28
CA GLU A 132 9.03 -0.25 -12.34
C GLU A 132 10.03 0.91 -12.46
N ALA A 133 10.32 1.39 -13.67
CA ALA A 133 11.18 2.55 -13.91
C ALA A 133 10.67 3.83 -13.22
N VAL A 134 9.35 4.07 -13.23
CA VAL A 134 8.74 5.24 -12.56
C VAL A 134 8.79 5.08 -11.04
N GLN A 135 8.63 3.86 -10.54
CA GLN A 135 8.74 3.57 -9.11
C GLN A 135 10.19 3.73 -8.62
N GLU A 136 11.18 3.26 -9.41
CA GLU A 136 12.59 3.41 -9.10
C GLU A 136 13.02 4.87 -9.12
N GLU A 137 12.60 5.65 -10.11
CA GLU A 137 12.88 7.10 -10.20
C GLU A 137 12.28 7.85 -9.01
N LYS A 138 11.02 7.56 -8.66
CA LYS A 138 10.36 8.14 -7.49
C LYS A 138 11.09 7.76 -6.20
N GLN A 139 11.50 6.50 -6.04
CA GLN A 139 12.24 6.04 -4.88
C GLN A 139 13.63 6.67 -4.78
N ALA A 140 14.33 6.83 -5.91
CA ALA A 140 15.61 7.52 -5.99
C ALA A 140 15.47 8.99 -5.56
N SER A 141 14.43 9.68 -6.04
CA SER A 141 14.14 11.08 -5.68
C SER A 141 13.82 11.24 -4.18
N ILE A 142 13.05 10.32 -3.58
CA ILE A 142 12.78 10.30 -2.13
C ILE A 142 14.07 10.08 -1.33
N THR A 143 14.93 9.18 -1.80
CA THR A 143 16.21 8.89 -1.14
C THR A 143 17.14 10.09 -1.19
N ALA A 144 17.22 10.78 -2.34
CA ALA A 144 17.98 12.01 -2.52
C ALA A 144 17.48 13.12 -1.59
N LEU A 145 16.16 13.32 -1.47
CA LEU A 145 15.56 14.28 -0.55
C LEU A 145 15.91 13.98 0.91
N ASN A 146 15.76 12.74 1.35
CA ASN A 146 16.09 12.36 2.73
C ASN A 146 17.56 12.63 3.07
N LYS A 147 18.47 12.35 2.13
CA LYS A 147 19.89 12.68 2.28
C LYS A 147 20.09 14.18 2.37
N ALA A 148 19.52 14.97 1.46
CA ALA A 148 19.62 16.43 1.44
C ALA A 148 19.11 17.06 2.75
N VAL A 149 17.98 16.58 3.30
CA VAL A 149 17.44 17.00 4.60
C VAL A 149 18.42 16.72 5.73
N CYS A 150 19.02 15.54 5.78
CA CYS A 150 20.01 15.19 6.80
C CYS A 150 21.26 16.06 6.69
N ASP A 151 21.76 16.30 5.49
CA ASP A 151 22.95 17.11 5.26
C ASP A 151 22.68 18.59 5.56
N TYR A 152 21.51 19.11 5.21
CA TYR A 152 21.04 20.46 5.58
C TYR A 152 20.95 20.62 7.11
N ALA A 153 20.34 19.67 7.81
CA ALA A 153 20.25 19.68 9.27
C ALA A 153 21.64 19.80 9.93
N LYS A 154 22.62 19.04 9.42
CA LYS A 154 24.01 19.10 9.91
C LYS A 154 24.66 20.47 9.63
N ARG A 155 24.53 21.00 8.40
CA ARG A 155 25.11 22.31 8.03
C ARG A 155 24.57 23.46 8.88
N LYS A 156 23.25 23.45 9.12
CA LYS A 156 22.57 24.51 9.89
C LYS A 156 22.55 24.26 11.39
N ASN A 157 23.10 23.13 11.85
CA ASN A 157 23.09 22.71 13.25
C ASN A 157 21.70 22.73 13.90
N ILE A 158 20.73 22.19 13.17
CA ILE A 158 19.31 22.03 13.55
C ILE A 158 18.91 20.57 13.58
N THR A 159 17.75 20.29 14.15
CA THR A 159 17.21 18.92 14.15
C THR A 159 16.70 18.49 12.75
N ILE A 160 16.65 17.19 12.51
CA ILE A 160 16.11 16.64 11.26
C ILE A 160 14.65 17.05 11.05
N ASP A 161 13.88 17.17 12.15
CA ASP A 161 12.47 17.56 12.08
C ASP A 161 12.29 19.04 11.69
N GLU A 162 13.16 19.91 12.17
CA GLU A 162 13.20 21.33 11.74
C GLU A 162 13.59 21.43 10.26
N ALA A 163 14.61 20.66 9.84
CA ALA A 163 15.02 20.61 8.43
C ALA A 163 13.90 20.06 7.51
N ARG A 164 13.13 19.07 7.96
CA ARG A 164 11.96 18.56 7.24
C ARG A 164 10.86 19.61 7.12
N LYS A 165 10.53 20.30 8.19
CA LYS A 165 9.56 21.40 8.17
C LYS A 165 9.99 22.50 7.20
N TYR A 166 11.25 22.84 7.20
CA TYR A 166 11.82 23.79 6.25
C TYR A 166 11.70 23.29 4.81
N ALA A 167 12.11 22.05 4.53
CA ALA A 167 11.97 21.43 3.21
C ALA A 167 10.53 21.49 2.68
N MET A 168 9.54 21.28 3.55
CA MET A 168 8.12 21.36 3.18
C MET A 168 7.64 22.80 2.88
N SER A 169 8.37 23.82 3.30
CA SER A 169 8.04 25.23 3.04
C SER A 169 8.66 25.78 1.75
N ILE A 170 9.58 25.05 1.13
CA ILE A 170 10.25 25.47 -0.10
C ILE A 170 9.27 25.39 -1.27
N PRO A 171 9.15 26.45 -2.12
CA PRO A 171 8.25 26.44 -3.30
C PRO A 171 8.50 25.27 -4.26
N ALA A 172 9.74 24.78 -4.35
CA ALA A 172 10.13 23.63 -5.18
C ALA A 172 9.36 22.32 -4.87
N TRP A 173 8.58 22.27 -3.79
CA TRP A 173 7.66 21.16 -3.52
C TRP A 173 6.64 20.90 -4.64
N GLN A 174 6.28 21.93 -5.38
CA GLN A 174 5.38 21.83 -6.52
C GLN A 174 6.03 21.08 -7.71
N GLU A 175 7.37 21.09 -7.77
CA GLU A 175 8.16 20.44 -8.83
C GLU A 175 8.60 19.01 -8.43
N GLY A 176 8.40 18.63 -7.17
CA GLY A 176 8.64 17.27 -6.67
C GLY A 176 9.90 17.11 -5.81
N TYR A 177 10.13 15.89 -5.34
CA TYR A 177 11.16 15.56 -4.35
C TYR A 177 12.60 15.90 -4.80
N ALA A 178 12.91 15.71 -6.08
CA ALA A 178 14.24 15.98 -6.63
C ALA A 178 14.55 17.47 -6.59
N ALA A 179 13.59 18.33 -6.94
CA ALA A 179 13.75 19.77 -6.94
C ALA A 179 13.96 20.32 -5.52
N VAL A 180 13.25 19.78 -4.52
CA VAL A 180 13.46 20.16 -3.11
C VAL A 180 14.85 19.73 -2.62
N ALA A 181 15.30 18.52 -2.98
CA ALA A 181 16.63 18.04 -2.64
C ALA A 181 17.72 18.95 -3.24
N GLU A 182 17.56 19.37 -4.49
CA GLU A 182 18.49 20.30 -5.15
C GLU A 182 18.48 21.68 -4.51
N ALA A 183 17.32 22.21 -4.14
CA ALA A 183 17.19 23.50 -3.45
C ALA A 183 17.92 23.46 -2.09
N LEU A 184 17.69 22.42 -1.28
CA LEU A 184 18.38 22.24 0.00
C LEU A 184 19.90 22.15 -0.13
N ASN A 185 20.39 21.53 -1.22
CA ASN A 185 21.83 21.39 -1.45
C ASN A 185 22.50 22.69 -1.92
N LYS A 186 21.73 23.66 -2.47
CA LYS A 186 22.22 24.97 -2.92
C LYS A 186 22.23 26.03 -1.82
N GLU A 187 21.54 25.78 -0.72
CA GLU A 187 21.52 26.71 0.42
C GLU A 187 22.78 26.52 1.30
N ASP A 188 23.63 27.53 1.31
CA ASP A 188 24.83 27.63 2.14
C ASP A 188 24.53 27.86 3.63
#